data_c029e77093922e2e4ac87980b3147336
#
_entry.id   c029e77093922e2e4ac87980b3147336
#
_cell.length_a   1.000
_cell.length_b   1.000
_cell.length_c   1.000
_cell.angle_alpha   90.00
_cell.angle_beta   90.00
_cell.angle_gamma   90.00
#
_symmetry.space_group_name_H-M   'P 1'
#
loop_
_entity.id
_entity.type
_entity.pdbx_description
1 polymer ?
#
loop_
_entity_poly.entity_id
_entity_poly.type
_entity_poly.pdbx_seq_one_letter_code
_entity_poly.pdbx_strand_id
1 'polypeptide(L)'
;WSNNLTWMLQSKNKTTGDRLSVIPQFTLNSTLSWQVREDLSLQSTFTWYGRQKPKRFNYKGEAVSGSELNEVSPYSIVGLSATWDVNKNLSFTSGIDNLFDIRHYRAGNAQTTGNATTGAYLYGAGAETYNESGRTFFMSVNTHF
;
A
#
# COMPACT_ATOMS: atom_id res chain seq x y z
N TRP A 1 0.75 11.25 19.38
CA TRP A 1 0.77 11.48 17.94
C TRP A 1 2.17 11.31 17.40
N SER A 2 2.34 10.43 16.44
CA SER A 2 3.63 10.15 15.78
C SER A 2 3.51 10.30 14.28
N ASN A 3 4.57 10.82 13.66
CA ASN A 3 4.65 10.99 12.21
C ASN A 3 5.99 10.51 11.69
N ASN A 4 5.99 9.90 10.53
CA ASN A 4 7.19 9.49 9.81
C ASN A 4 7.02 9.86 8.34
N LEU A 5 7.97 10.63 7.80
CA LEU A 5 8.03 10.97 6.38
C LEU A 5 9.25 10.29 5.76
N THR A 6 9.02 9.47 4.76
CA THR A 6 10.06 8.87 3.93
C THR A 6 10.08 9.57 2.57
N TRP A 7 11.22 10.13 2.21
CA TRP A 7 11.43 10.72 0.90
C TRP A 7 12.51 9.96 0.14
N MET A 8 12.13 9.37 -0.98
CA MET A 8 13.04 8.66 -1.86
C MET A 8 13.68 9.65 -2.85
N LEU A 9 14.85 10.17 -2.51
CA LEU A 9 15.58 11.15 -3.35
C LEU A 9 16.02 10.54 -4.67
N GLN A 10 16.40 9.27 -4.67
CA GLN A 10 16.87 8.57 -5.86
C GLN A 10 16.49 7.09 -5.82
N SER A 11 15.71 6.66 -6.80
CA SER A 11 15.37 5.26 -7.00
C SER A 11 15.65 4.89 -8.46
N LYS A 12 16.94 4.68 -8.77
CA LYS A 12 17.38 4.37 -10.13
C LYS A 12 18.24 3.11 -10.15
N ASN A 13 18.05 2.31 -11.19
CA ASN A 13 19.02 1.28 -11.53
C ASN A 13 20.31 1.98 -12.01
N LYS A 14 21.43 1.68 -11.38
CA LYS A 14 22.72 2.32 -11.72
C LYS A 14 23.20 1.97 -13.13
N THR A 15 22.81 0.81 -13.63
CA THR A 15 23.24 0.32 -14.95
C THR A 15 22.41 0.87 -16.08
N THR A 16 21.08 0.94 -15.91
CA THR A 16 20.16 1.36 -16.99
C THR A 16 19.71 2.82 -16.86
N GLY A 17 19.93 3.44 -15.71
CA GLY A 17 19.44 4.78 -15.39
C GLY A 17 17.92 4.85 -15.12
N ASP A 18 17.22 3.72 -15.25
CA ASP A 18 15.78 3.64 -15.07
C ASP A 18 15.38 3.78 -13.59
N ARG A 19 14.23 4.39 -13.39
CA ARG A 19 13.60 4.44 -12.06
C ARG A 19 13.09 3.06 -11.67
N LEU A 20 13.24 2.73 -10.38
CA LEU A 20 12.59 1.57 -9.83
C LEU A 20 11.07 1.83 -9.84
N SER A 21 10.33 0.96 -10.51
CA SER A 21 8.87 0.99 -10.53
C SER A 21 8.32 0.56 -9.16
N VAL A 22 7.07 0.96 -8.87
CA VAL A 22 6.31 0.53 -7.69
C VAL A 22 6.72 1.22 -6.37
N ILE A 23 7.81 1.96 -6.34
CA ILE A 23 8.22 2.69 -5.14
C ILE A 23 7.67 4.11 -5.22
N PRO A 24 6.82 4.54 -4.27
CA PRO A 24 6.36 5.92 -4.22
C PRO A 24 7.52 6.86 -3.93
N GLN A 25 7.47 8.05 -4.49
CA GLN A 25 8.50 9.07 -4.27
C GLN A 25 8.50 9.60 -2.83
N PHE A 26 7.32 9.62 -2.22
CA PHE A 26 7.10 10.01 -0.84
C PHE A 26 6.16 9.02 -0.16
N THR A 27 6.39 8.78 1.10
CA THR A 27 5.45 8.07 1.97
C THR A 27 5.40 8.81 3.30
N LEU A 28 4.19 9.20 3.70
CA LEU A 28 3.92 9.79 5.01
C LEU A 28 3.08 8.81 5.82
N ASN A 29 3.57 8.45 6.99
CA ASN A 29 2.83 7.67 7.97
C ASN A 29 2.54 8.54 9.19
N SER A 30 1.31 8.55 9.62
CA SER A 30 0.86 9.25 10.82
C SER A 30 0.01 8.32 11.66
N THR A 31 0.29 8.29 12.95
CA THR A 31 -0.48 7.51 13.92
C THR A 31 -0.93 8.44 15.03
N LEU A 32 -2.23 8.46 15.28
CA LEU A 32 -2.85 9.17 16.38
C LEU A 32 -3.42 8.13 17.35
N SER A 33 -2.95 8.15 18.58
CA SER A 33 -3.49 7.31 19.66
C SER A 33 -4.17 8.23 20.67
N TRP A 34 -5.36 7.85 21.09
CA TRP A 34 -6.18 8.60 22.03
C TRP A 34 -6.73 7.69 23.11
N GLN A 35 -6.36 7.97 24.36
CA GLN A 35 -6.95 7.32 25.52
C GLN A 35 -8.28 8.00 25.85
N VAL A 36 -9.39 7.35 25.50
CA VAL A 36 -10.74 7.90 25.69
C VAL A 36 -11.18 7.73 27.14
N ARG A 37 -10.86 6.58 27.72
CA ARG A 37 -11.08 6.21 29.12
C ARG A 37 -9.90 5.38 29.61
N GLU A 38 -9.82 5.11 30.90
CA GLU A 38 -8.74 4.29 31.48
C GLU A 38 -8.69 2.87 30.86
N ASP A 39 -9.83 2.35 30.46
CA ASP A 39 -10.00 1.03 29.88
C ASP A 39 -10.20 1.04 28.35
N LEU A 40 -10.25 2.20 27.69
CA LEU A 40 -10.55 2.30 26.26
C LEU A 40 -9.60 3.25 25.55
N SER A 41 -8.85 2.71 24.59
CA SER A 41 -8.00 3.48 23.69
C SER A 41 -8.46 3.35 22.23
N LEU A 42 -8.33 4.44 21.51
CA LEU A 42 -8.56 4.49 20.06
C LEU A 42 -7.25 4.81 19.35
N GLN A 43 -7.08 4.23 18.18
CA GLN A 43 -5.95 4.51 17.31
C GLN A 43 -6.42 4.75 15.89
N SER A 44 -5.91 5.80 15.27
CA SER A 44 -6.07 6.06 13.84
C SER A 44 -4.70 6.02 13.17
N THR A 45 -4.61 5.31 12.06
CA THR A 45 -3.43 5.30 11.19
C THR A 45 -3.78 5.98 9.88
N PHE A 46 -2.87 6.79 9.39
CA PHE A 46 -2.97 7.45 8.10
C PHE A 46 -1.66 7.23 7.36
N THR A 47 -1.75 6.64 6.17
CA THR A 47 -0.59 6.48 5.28
C THR A 47 -0.90 7.16 3.97
N TRP A 48 -0.04 8.10 3.55
CA TRP A 48 -0.12 8.74 2.25
C TRP A 48 1.03 8.29 1.38
N TYR A 49 0.69 7.82 0.18
CA TYR A 49 1.63 7.40 -0.84
C TYR A 49 1.68 8.44 -1.94
N GLY A 50 2.87 8.90 -2.27
CA GLY A 50 3.12 9.75 -3.41
C GLY A 50 2.98 9.01 -4.73
N ARG A 51 3.13 9.76 -5.82
CA ARG A 51 3.03 9.21 -7.17
C ARG A 51 4.04 8.09 -7.40
N GLN A 52 3.58 7.02 -8.04
CA GLN A 52 4.41 5.90 -8.47
C GLN A 52 4.49 5.89 -10.00
N LYS A 53 5.70 5.83 -10.52
CA LYS A 53 5.95 5.84 -11.96
C LYS A 53 6.38 4.45 -12.44
N PRO A 54 5.96 4.02 -13.63
CA PRO A 54 6.39 2.77 -14.21
C PRO A 54 7.83 2.83 -14.69
N LYS A 55 8.39 1.69 -15.03
CA LYS A 55 9.63 1.58 -15.78
C LYS A 55 9.42 2.09 -17.21
N ARG A 56 10.45 2.66 -17.79
CA ARG A 56 10.43 3.10 -19.20
C ARG A 56 10.95 2.04 -20.16
N PHE A 57 11.75 1.11 -19.67
CA PHE A 57 12.36 0.05 -20.46
C PHE A 57 12.12 -1.29 -19.79
N ASN A 58 11.93 -2.33 -20.60
CA ASN A 58 11.83 -3.69 -20.14
C ASN A 58 13.22 -4.27 -19.79
N TYR A 59 13.27 -5.54 -19.38
CA TYR A 59 14.53 -6.21 -19.02
C TYR A 59 15.48 -6.41 -20.20
N LYS A 60 15.00 -6.30 -21.45
CA LYS A 60 15.79 -6.36 -22.68
C LYS A 60 16.31 -4.98 -23.12
N GLY A 61 15.95 -3.90 -22.45
CA GLY A 61 16.30 -2.54 -22.81
C GLY A 61 15.40 -1.93 -23.91
N GLU A 62 14.29 -2.56 -24.24
CA GLU A 62 13.31 -2.04 -25.19
C GLU A 62 12.34 -1.11 -24.48
N ALA A 63 11.92 -0.03 -25.15
CA ALA A 63 10.94 0.90 -24.59
C ALA A 63 9.58 0.21 -24.39
N VAL A 64 9.02 0.36 -23.19
CA VAL A 64 7.66 -0.10 -22.89
C VAL A 64 6.61 0.88 -23.40
N SER A 65 5.41 0.39 -23.66
CA SER A 65 4.32 1.20 -24.23
C SER A 65 2.96 0.82 -23.64
N GLY A 66 1.95 1.64 -23.95
CA GLY A 66 0.58 1.35 -23.56
C GLY A 66 0.39 1.36 -22.03
N SER A 67 -0.33 0.36 -21.52
CA SER A 67 -0.67 0.25 -20.10
C SER A 67 0.55 0.03 -19.18
N GLU A 68 1.69 -0.42 -19.72
CA GLU A 68 2.93 -0.52 -18.96
C GLU A 68 3.46 0.85 -18.50
N LEU A 69 3.01 1.93 -19.13
CA LEU A 69 3.32 3.31 -18.75
C LEU A 69 2.33 3.93 -17.75
N ASN A 70 1.34 3.16 -17.28
CA ASN A 70 0.38 3.65 -16.31
C ASN A 70 1.06 4.06 -15.00
N GLU A 71 0.76 5.28 -14.58
CA GLU A 71 1.19 5.82 -13.29
C GLU A 71 0.12 5.58 -12.24
N VAL A 72 0.52 5.47 -10.98
CA VAL A 72 -0.41 5.52 -9.85
C VAL A 72 -0.41 6.93 -9.29
N SER A 73 -1.58 7.56 -9.29
CA SER A 73 -1.79 8.86 -8.63
C SER A 73 -1.58 8.74 -7.12
N PRO A 74 -1.20 9.83 -6.44
CA PRO A 74 -1.11 9.81 -4.99
C PRO A 74 -2.44 9.41 -4.35
N TYR A 75 -2.37 8.62 -3.28
CA TYR A 75 -3.55 8.17 -2.52
C TYR A 75 -3.21 8.00 -1.05
N SER A 76 -4.24 7.87 -0.23
CA SER A 76 -4.08 7.65 1.20
C SER A 76 -4.91 6.47 1.69
N ILE A 77 -4.37 5.79 2.69
CA ILE A 77 -5.01 4.69 3.40
C ILE A 77 -5.23 5.14 4.83
N VAL A 78 -6.44 4.91 5.33
CA VAL A 78 -6.84 5.21 6.72
C VAL A 78 -7.22 3.92 7.41
N GLY A 79 -6.66 3.68 8.58
CA GLY A 79 -7.07 2.61 9.47
C GLY A 79 -7.62 3.18 10.79
N LEU A 80 -8.53 2.46 11.41
CA LEU A 80 -9.09 2.76 12.71
C LEU A 80 -9.10 1.50 13.56
N SER A 81 -8.71 1.62 14.83
CA SER A 81 -8.83 0.51 15.78
C SER A 81 -9.19 1.02 17.17
N ALA A 82 -9.80 0.13 17.96
CA ALA A 82 -10.11 0.35 19.36
C ALA A 82 -9.59 -0.81 20.16
N THR A 83 -9.00 -0.53 21.31
CA THR A 83 -8.58 -1.51 22.30
C THR A 83 -9.35 -1.26 23.59
N TRP A 84 -10.01 -2.30 24.08
CA TRP A 84 -10.74 -2.28 25.35
C TRP A 84 -10.11 -3.27 26.33
N ASP A 85 -9.62 -2.75 27.44
CA ASP A 85 -9.07 -3.50 28.54
C ASP A 85 -10.21 -3.88 29.52
N VAL A 86 -10.73 -5.09 29.39
CA VAL A 86 -11.83 -5.58 30.25
C VAL A 86 -11.37 -5.71 31.70
N ASN A 87 -10.14 -6.17 31.88
CA ASN A 87 -9.47 -6.27 33.18
C ASN A 87 -7.95 -6.38 32.96
N LYS A 88 -7.18 -6.53 34.05
CA LYS A 88 -5.71 -6.61 34.00
C LYS A 88 -5.16 -7.77 33.15
N ASN A 89 -5.99 -8.79 32.93
CA ASN A 89 -5.60 -10.02 32.28
C ASN A 89 -6.21 -10.22 30.89
N LEU A 90 -7.17 -9.36 30.48
CA LEU A 90 -7.93 -9.54 29.26
C LEU A 90 -8.15 -8.22 28.54
N SER A 91 -7.75 -8.15 27.28
CA SER A 91 -8.06 -7.04 26.39
C SER A 91 -8.56 -7.51 25.02
N PHE A 92 -9.42 -6.72 24.43
CA PHE A 92 -9.93 -6.88 23.06
C PHE A 92 -9.47 -5.73 22.20
N THR A 93 -8.94 -6.05 21.02
CA THR A 93 -8.64 -5.05 19.99
C THR A 93 -9.44 -5.38 18.74
N SER A 94 -10.12 -4.41 18.18
CA SER A 94 -10.85 -4.55 16.93
C SER A 94 -10.59 -3.34 16.05
N GLY A 95 -10.55 -3.54 14.73
CA GLY A 95 -10.27 -2.45 13.83
C GLY A 95 -10.61 -2.74 12.38
N ILE A 96 -10.39 -1.71 11.57
CA ILE A 96 -10.59 -1.70 10.13
C ILE A 96 -9.32 -1.10 9.51
N ASP A 97 -8.66 -1.87 8.68
CA ASP A 97 -7.63 -1.36 7.79
C ASP A 97 -8.24 -0.96 6.46
N ASN A 98 -7.67 0.09 5.85
CA ASN A 98 -8.16 0.62 4.59
C ASN A 98 -9.68 0.93 4.62
N LEU A 99 -10.08 1.80 5.54
CA LEU A 99 -11.48 2.17 5.81
C LEU A 99 -12.28 2.52 4.56
N PHE A 100 -11.66 3.18 3.59
CA PHE A 100 -12.31 3.65 2.35
C PHE A 100 -12.21 2.65 1.20
N ASP A 101 -11.69 1.45 1.42
CA ASP A 101 -11.52 0.39 0.40
C ASP A 101 -10.73 0.87 -0.83
N ILE A 102 -9.70 1.65 -0.61
CA ILE A 102 -8.85 2.18 -1.68
C ILE A 102 -8.09 1.03 -2.34
N ARG A 103 -8.20 0.93 -3.66
CA ARG A 103 -7.50 -0.08 -4.46
C ARG A 103 -6.92 0.58 -5.69
N HIS A 104 -5.60 0.47 -5.84
CA HIS A 104 -4.91 0.94 -7.03
C HIS A 104 -4.06 -0.18 -7.61
N TYR A 105 -4.13 -0.36 -8.91
CA TYR A 105 -3.20 -1.23 -9.60
C TYR A 105 -1.78 -0.69 -9.46
N ARG A 106 -0.82 -1.58 -9.43
CA ARG A 106 0.58 -1.19 -9.41
C ARG A 106 0.94 -0.37 -10.64
N ALA A 107 1.89 0.55 -10.49
CA ALA A 107 2.44 1.29 -11.62
C ALA A 107 3.08 0.33 -12.63
N GLY A 108 2.83 0.58 -13.92
CA GLY A 108 3.26 -0.32 -14.99
C GLY A 108 2.44 -1.60 -15.10
N ASN A 109 1.25 -1.62 -14.50
CA ASN A 109 0.32 -2.73 -14.68
C ASN A 109 -0.17 -2.75 -16.12
N ALA A 110 0.31 -3.70 -16.89
CA ALA A 110 -0.23 -4.00 -18.20
C ALA A 110 -1.47 -4.85 -18.02
N GLN A 111 -2.63 -4.34 -18.41
CA GLN A 111 -3.79 -5.19 -18.55
C GLN A 111 -3.51 -6.26 -19.62
N THR A 112 -3.79 -7.49 -19.30
CA THR A 112 -3.64 -8.60 -20.25
C THR A 112 -4.49 -8.35 -21.47
N THR A 113 -3.85 -8.10 -22.60
CA THR A 113 -4.51 -8.02 -23.90
C THR A 113 -4.42 -9.32 -24.66
N GLY A 114 -3.81 -10.33 -24.08
CA GLY A 114 -3.71 -11.66 -24.66
C GLY A 114 -4.98 -12.47 -24.42
N ASN A 115 -5.37 -13.27 -25.42
CA ASN A 115 -6.36 -14.32 -25.26
C ASN A 115 -5.67 -15.69 -25.28
N ALA A 116 -6.39 -16.72 -24.88
CA ALA A 116 -5.88 -18.10 -24.88
C ALA A 116 -5.40 -18.59 -26.27
N THR A 117 -5.89 -17.96 -27.34
CA THR A 117 -5.54 -18.29 -28.71
C THR A 117 -4.22 -17.71 -29.16
N THR A 118 -3.87 -16.50 -28.66
CA THR A 118 -2.63 -15.83 -29.03
C THR A 118 -1.47 -16.18 -28.11
N GLY A 119 -1.72 -16.79 -26.96
CA GLY A 119 -0.70 -17.12 -25.95
C GLY A 119 0.02 -15.88 -25.37
N ALA A 120 -0.44 -14.69 -25.70
CA ALA A 120 0.17 -13.44 -25.26
C ALA A 120 -0.32 -13.11 -23.86
N TYR A 121 0.36 -13.63 -22.87
CA TYR A 121 0.23 -13.17 -21.49
C TYR A 121 1.21 -12.04 -21.27
N LEU A 122 0.69 -10.88 -20.90
CA LEU A 122 1.55 -9.79 -20.45
C LEU A 122 2.04 -10.08 -19.03
N TYR A 123 3.25 -10.55 -18.93
CA TYR A 123 3.95 -10.72 -17.67
C TYR A 123 4.61 -9.38 -17.29
N GLY A 124 3.85 -8.47 -16.73
CA GLY A 124 4.40 -7.29 -16.07
C GLY A 124 4.61 -7.56 -14.58
N ALA A 125 5.65 -7.03 -13.99
CA ALA A 125 5.76 -6.99 -12.54
C ALA A 125 4.57 -6.19 -11.97
N GLY A 126 3.53 -6.88 -11.53
CA GLY A 126 2.33 -6.24 -11.00
C GLY A 126 1.12 -6.25 -11.94
N ALA A 127 1.16 -7.02 -13.05
CA ALA A 127 -0.02 -7.23 -13.88
C ALA A 127 -1.19 -7.69 -13.00
N GLU A 128 -2.32 -6.99 -13.10
CA GLU A 128 -3.55 -7.27 -12.35
C GLU A 128 -3.41 -7.36 -10.82
N THR A 129 -2.32 -6.83 -10.26
CA THR A 129 -2.15 -6.78 -8.81
C THR A 129 -2.45 -5.39 -8.27
N TYR A 130 -3.15 -5.35 -7.14
CA TYR A 130 -3.36 -4.13 -6.39
C TYR A 130 -2.16 -3.83 -5.49
N ASN A 131 -1.90 -2.54 -5.23
CA ASN A 131 -0.97 -2.13 -4.21
C ASN A 131 -1.51 -2.44 -2.81
N GLU A 132 -2.84 -2.35 -2.67
CA GLU A 132 -3.55 -2.49 -1.41
C GLU A 132 -4.51 -3.68 -1.45
N SER A 133 -4.60 -4.40 -0.35
CA SER A 133 -5.49 -5.56 -0.22
C SER A 133 -6.99 -5.23 -0.13
N GLY A 134 -7.33 -3.93 -0.03
CA GLY A 134 -8.69 -3.49 0.20
C GLY A 134 -9.04 -3.41 1.68
N ARG A 135 -10.31 -3.15 1.99
CA ARG A 135 -10.80 -3.05 3.37
C ARG A 135 -10.69 -4.39 4.08
N THR A 136 -10.08 -4.37 5.26
CA THR A 136 -9.91 -5.55 6.10
C THR A 136 -10.40 -5.26 7.50
N PHE A 137 -11.22 -6.16 8.05
CA PHE A 137 -11.64 -6.13 9.45
C PHE A 137 -10.78 -7.11 10.23
N PHE A 138 -10.34 -6.70 11.41
CA PHE A 138 -9.59 -7.58 12.30
C PHE A 138 -10.09 -7.49 13.73
N MET A 139 -9.89 -8.56 14.48
CA MET A 139 -10.12 -8.62 15.90
C MET A 139 -9.05 -9.49 16.55
N SER A 140 -8.57 -9.08 17.70
CA SER A 140 -7.65 -9.86 18.52
C SER A 140 -8.09 -9.85 19.99
N VAL A 141 -7.75 -10.92 20.68
CA VAL A 141 -7.95 -11.09 22.11
C VAL A 141 -6.60 -11.38 22.74
N ASN A 142 -6.20 -10.56 23.69
CA ASN A 142 -4.96 -10.74 24.43
C ASN A 142 -5.28 -11.15 25.87
N THR A 143 -4.62 -12.20 26.34
CA THR A 143 -4.73 -12.68 27.72
C THR A 143 -3.35 -12.76 28.37
N HIS A 144 -3.24 -12.28 29.59
CA HIS A 144 -2.04 -12.37 30.43
C HIS A 144 -2.36 -13.22 31.66
N PHE A 145 -1.55 -14.22 31.95
CA PHE A 145 -1.66 -15.11 33.08
C PHE A 145 -0.57 -14.86 34.10
#